data_d5978ce81f3e2d3043330545dcbb8e7e
#
_entry.id   d5978ce81f3e2d3043330545dcbb8e7e
#
_cell.length_a   1.000
_cell.length_b   1.000
_cell.length_c   1.000
_cell.angle_alpha   90.00
_cell.angle_beta   90.00
_cell.angle_gamma   90.00
#
_symmetry.space_group_name_H-M   'P 1'
#
loop_
_entity.id
_entity.type
_entity.pdbx_description
1 polymer ?
#
loop_
_entity_poly.entity_id
_entity_poly.type
_entity_poly.pdbx_seq_one_letter_code
_entity_poly.pdbx_strand_id
1 'polypeptide(L)'
;AQAVKNHHKWVNAAVALGCHSIRVNAYSTGTFEEQMERAAEGLAALTEYGASKNINIIVENHGGLSSNGEWLAGVMKKVNNPRCGTLPDFGNFRLGEGKEYDRYKGVKEMMPFAKAVSAKSYDFDAAGNCIETDYDRMMAAYAAIAYPYGGVLVQGPPGNLSHGVHTRPATPQ
;
A
#
# COMPACT_ATOMS: atom_id res chain seq x y z
N ALA A 1 -18.03 2.88 11.52
CA ALA A 1 -18.00 4.10 12.37
C ALA A 1 -16.90 4.04 13.46
N GLN A 2 -16.86 3.00 14.34
CA GLN A 2 -15.89 2.97 15.45
C GLN A 2 -14.43 2.83 14.97
N ALA A 3 -14.17 1.98 13.98
CA ALA A 3 -12.82 1.79 13.42
C ALA A 3 -12.23 3.12 12.91
N VAL A 4 -13.02 3.93 12.20
CA VAL A 4 -12.60 5.26 11.71
C VAL A 4 -12.20 6.16 12.88
N LYS A 5 -13.03 6.26 13.92
CA LYS A 5 -12.73 7.06 15.13
C LYS A 5 -11.45 6.60 15.81
N ASN A 6 -11.22 5.29 15.88
CA ASN A 6 -10.03 4.72 16.49
C ASN A 6 -8.74 5.08 15.72
N HIS A 7 -8.84 5.39 14.42
CA HIS A 7 -7.71 5.80 13.60
C HIS A 7 -7.38 7.30 13.68
N HIS A 8 -8.30 8.15 14.17
CA HIS A 8 -8.02 9.59 14.30
C HIS A 8 -6.77 9.89 15.13
N LYS A 9 -6.51 9.13 16.21
CA LYS A 9 -5.30 9.28 17.02
C LYS A 9 -4.02 9.03 16.24
N TRP A 10 -4.05 8.07 15.29
CA TRP A 10 -2.90 7.75 14.44
C TRP A 10 -2.67 8.82 13.38
N VAL A 11 -3.73 9.40 12.82
CA VAL A 11 -3.62 10.58 11.95
C VAL A 11 -2.98 11.74 12.72
N ASN A 12 -3.44 12.02 13.94
CA ASN A 12 -2.87 13.09 14.76
C ASN A 12 -1.41 12.83 15.14
N ALA A 13 -1.05 11.58 15.46
CA ALA A 13 0.35 11.20 15.72
C ALA A 13 1.22 11.38 14.47
N ALA A 14 0.72 11.01 13.28
CA ALA A 14 1.41 11.22 12.02
C ALA A 14 1.69 12.71 11.74
N VAL A 15 0.72 13.58 12.02
CA VAL A 15 0.92 15.04 11.95
C VAL A 15 2.06 15.50 12.86
N ALA A 16 2.04 15.06 14.12
CA ALA A 16 3.06 15.44 15.10
C ALA A 16 4.46 14.95 14.71
N LEU A 17 4.55 13.82 14.00
CA LEU A 17 5.80 13.23 13.52
C LEU A 17 6.23 13.73 12.13
N GLY A 18 5.47 14.62 11.49
CA GLY A 18 5.77 15.12 10.16
C GLY A 18 5.63 14.09 9.05
N CYS A 19 4.80 13.05 9.25
CA CYS A 19 4.54 12.03 8.23
C CYS A 19 3.65 12.60 7.12
N HIS A 20 3.79 12.06 5.90
CA HIS A 20 2.89 12.40 4.79
C HIS A 20 1.65 11.50 4.70
N SER A 21 1.67 10.34 5.37
CA SER A 21 0.62 9.31 5.27
C SER A 21 0.55 8.47 6.54
N ILE A 22 -0.59 7.84 6.76
CA ILE A 22 -0.71 6.65 7.62
C ILE A 22 -1.09 5.43 6.81
N ARG A 23 -0.52 4.28 7.15
CA ARG A 23 -0.89 2.99 6.57
C ARG A 23 -2.01 2.36 7.40
N VAL A 24 -3.03 1.86 6.73
CA VAL A 24 -4.14 1.12 7.32
C VAL A 24 -4.38 -0.21 6.60
N ASN A 25 -5.11 -1.13 7.23
CA ASN A 25 -5.57 -2.36 6.60
C ASN A 25 -7.00 -2.17 6.08
N ALA A 26 -7.30 -2.77 4.93
CA ALA A 26 -8.66 -2.95 4.44
C ALA A 26 -9.06 -4.41 4.69
N TYR A 27 -9.68 -4.68 5.83
CA TYR A 27 -10.15 -6.01 6.22
C TYR A 27 -11.62 -5.96 6.64
N SER A 28 -12.41 -6.90 6.13
CA SER A 28 -13.83 -7.02 6.46
C SER A 28 -14.26 -8.48 6.30
N THR A 29 -15.55 -8.74 6.42
CA THR A 29 -16.19 -10.06 6.24
C THR A 29 -17.30 -9.95 5.20
N GLY A 30 -17.70 -11.06 4.59
CA GLY A 30 -18.75 -11.11 3.58
C GLY A 30 -18.18 -11.42 2.19
N THR A 31 -18.98 -11.18 1.17
CA THR A 31 -18.60 -11.40 -0.24
C THR A 31 -17.50 -10.41 -0.69
N PHE A 32 -16.96 -10.65 -1.86
CA PHE A 32 -15.98 -9.77 -2.51
C PHE A 32 -16.50 -8.32 -2.63
N GLU A 33 -17.75 -8.18 -3.08
CA GLU A 33 -18.42 -6.90 -3.29
C GLU A 33 -18.77 -6.21 -1.96
N GLU A 34 -19.32 -6.94 -1.01
CA GLU A 34 -19.67 -6.40 0.31
C GLU A 34 -18.43 -5.90 1.06
N GLN A 35 -17.33 -6.63 1.00
CA GLN A 35 -16.09 -6.19 1.61
C GLN A 35 -15.54 -4.94 0.92
N MET A 36 -15.65 -4.85 -0.42
CA MET A 36 -15.23 -3.68 -1.19
C MET A 36 -16.03 -2.43 -0.80
N GLU A 37 -17.36 -2.55 -0.68
CA GLU A 37 -18.22 -1.43 -0.27
C GLU A 37 -17.86 -0.93 1.13
N ARG A 38 -17.77 -1.84 2.11
CA ARG A 38 -17.43 -1.49 3.50
C ARG A 38 -16.03 -0.88 3.63
N ALA A 39 -15.06 -1.39 2.87
CA ALA A 39 -13.71 -0.84 2.83
C ALA A 39 -13.73 0.58 2.25
N ALA A 40 -14.41 0.77 1.12
CA ALA A 40 -14.50 2.07 0.48
C ALA A 40 -15.20 3.12 1.38
N GLU A 41 -16.32 2.77 2.03
CA GLU A 41 -17.02 3.64 2.98
C GLU A 41 -16.12 4.05 4.16
N GLY A 42 -15.46 3.08 4.79
CA GLY A 42 -14.57 3.33 5.92
C GLY A 42 -13.36 4.18 5.55
N LEU A 43 -12.76 3.90 4.39
CA LEU A 43 -11.61 4.65 3.89
C LEU A 43 -12.00 6.07 3.46
N ALA A 44 -13.16 6.27 2.82
CA ALA A 44 -13.65 7.61 2.47
C ALA A 44 -13.79 8.49 3.72
N ALA A 45 -14.47 7.99 4.75
CA ALA A 45 -14.65 8.71 6.01
C ALA A 45 -13.32 9.01 6.73
N LEU A 46 -12.36 8.08 6.72
CA LEU A 46 -11.05 8.31 7.32
C LEU A 46 -10.22 9.28 6.49
N THR A 47 -10.36 9.22 5.16
CA THR A 47 -9.63 10.11 4.24
C THR A 47 -10.09 11.56 4.38
N GLU A 48 -11.37 11.83 4.61
CA GLU A 48 -11.87 13.18 4.91
C GLU A 48 -11.19 13.74 6.16
N TYR A 49 -11.09 12.94 7.22
CA TYR A 49 -10.36 13.35 8.42
C TYR A 49 -8.87 13.57 8.16
N GLY A 50 -8.22 12.64 7.45
CA GLY A 50 -6.81 12.76 7.08
C GLY A 50 -6.54 14.00 6.21
N ALA A 51 -7.41 14.28 5.25
CA ALA A 51 -7.32 15.44 4.37
C ALA A 51 -7.35 16.76 5.14
N SER A 52 -8.21 16.87 6.19
CA SER A 52 -8.26 18.05 7.07
C SER A 52 -6.95 18.30 7.83
N LYS A 53 -6.07 17.29 7.90
CA LYS A 53 -4.78 17.31 8.59
C LYS A 53 -3.59 17.21 7.63
N ASN A 54 -3.83 17.26 6.32
CA ASN A 54 -2.81 17.07 5.27
C ASN A 54 -2.10 15.71 5.30
N ILE A 55 -2.78 14.66 5.79
CA ILE A 55 -2.30 13.27 5.85
C ILE A 55 -3.04 12.42 4.81
N ASN A 56 -2.30 11.63 4.04
CA ASN A 56 -2.90 10.64 3.16
C ASN A 56 -3.22 9.36 3.94
N ILE A 57 -4.27 8.66 3.50
CA ILE A 57 -4.63 7.34 4.02
C ILE A 57 -4.24 6.32 2.95
N ILE A 58 -3.34 5.41 3.30
CA ILE A 58 -2.83 4.42 2.34
C ILE A 58 -3.09 2.99 2.84
N VAL A 59 -3.45 2.11 1.91
CA VAL A 59 -3.73 0.70 2.18
C VAL A 59 -2.62 -0.15 1.60
N GLU A 60 -2.02 -0.98 2.46
CA GLU A 60 -1.10 -2.03 2.03
C GLU A 60 -1.89 -3.29 1.64
N ASN A 61 -1.48 -3.97 0.58
CA ASN A 61 -1.89 -5.34 0.33
C ASN A 61 -1.27 -6.26 1.38
N HIS A 62 -2.09 -6.75 2.33
CA HIS A 62 -1.61 -7.49 3.49
C HIS A 62 -2.55 -8.63 3.91
N GLY A 63 -2.74 -9.59 3.02
CA GLY A 63 -3.56 -10.79 3.24
C GLY A 63 -5.04 -10.63 2.86
N GLY A 64 -5.71 -11.74 2.62
CA GLY A 64 -7.08 -11.78 2.19
C GLY A 64 -7.34 -10.98 0.90
N LEU A 65 -8.51 -10.36 0.79
CA LEU A 65 -8.88 -9.60 -0.41
C LEU A 65 -7.97 -8.38 -0.67
N SER A 66 -7.33 -7.80 0.34
CA SER A 66 -6.38 -6.71 0.11
C SER A 66 -5.15 -7.15 -0.69
N SER A 67 -4.82 -8.47 -0.69
CA SER A 67 -3.77 -9.07 -1.53
C SER A 67 -4.21 -9.34 -2.97
N ASN A 68 -5.47 -9.08 -3.32
CA ASN A 68 -5.97 -9.09 -4.70
C ASN A 68 -5.86 -7.66 -5.25
N GLY A 69 -4.96 -7.43 -6.22
CA GLY A 69 -4.71 -6.11 -6.77
C GLY A 69 -5.93 -5.48 -7.43
N GLU A 70 -6.73 -6.27 -8.15
CA GLU A 70 -7.98 -5.83 -8.77
C GLU A 70 -8.99 -5.35 -7.71
N TRP A 71 -9.14 -6.10 -6.61
CA TRP A 71 -10.02 -5.71 -5.51
C TRP A 71 -9.58 -4.40 -4.88
N LEU A 72 -8.29 -4.28 -4.53
CA LEU A 72 -7.78 -3.08 -3.86
C LEU A 72 -7.83 -1.85 -4.78
N ALA A 73 -7.51 -2.01 -6.06
CA ALA A 73 -7.70 -0.95 -7.06
C ALA A 73 -9.18 -0.56 -7.21
N GLY A 74 -10.09 -1.54 -7.14
CA GLY A 74 -11.55 -1.33 -7.13
C GLY A 74 -11.99 -0.48 -5.93
N VAL A 75 -11.46 -0.77 -4.73
CA VAL A 75 -11.70 0.05 -3.52
C VAL A 75 -11.24 1.48 -3.75
N MET A 76 -10.04 1.70 -4.29
CA MET A 76 -9.53 3.05 -4.55
C MET A 76 -10.40 3.84 -5.54
N LYS A 77 -10.87 3.17 -6.60
CA LYS A 77 -11.80 3.78 -7.57
C LYS A 77 -13.12 4.20 -6.93
N LYS A 78 -13.64 3.38 -6.00
CA LYS A 78 -14.88 3.71 -5.26
C LYS A 78 -14.69 4.89 -4.30
N VAL A 79 -13.58 4.93 -3.57
CA VAL A 79 -13.26 6.07 -2.67
C VAL A 79 -13.07 7.35 -3.48
N ASN A 80 -12.47 7.27 -4.65
CA ASN A 80 -12.26 8.37 -5.60
C ASN A 80 -11.79 9.68 -4.92
N ASN A 81 -10.79 9.57 -4.06
CA ASN A 81 -10.21 10.71 -3.36
C ASN A 81 -8.68 10.69 -3.52
N PRO A 82 -8.05 11.76 -4.01
CA PRO A 82 -6.61 11.81 -4.25
C PRO A 82 -5.76 11.63 -2.99
N ARG A 83 -6.35 11.77 -1.80
CA ARG A 83 -5.69 11.54 -0.52
C ARG A 83 -5.83 10.10 -0.02
N CYS A 84 -6.63 9.28 -0.67
CA CYS A 84 -6.67 7.83 -0.45
C CYS A 84 -5.80 7.14 -1.50
N GLY A 85 -4.99 6.18 -1.08
CA GLY A 85 -4.12 5.48 -2.01
C GLY A 85 -3.68 4.12 -1.53
N THR A 86 -2.76 3.52 -2.27
CA THR A 86 -2.18 2.23 -1.96
C THR A 86 -0.73 2.36 -1.49
N LEU A 87 -0.28 1.33 -0.77
CA LEU A 87 1.10 1.02 -0.47
C LEU A 87 1.38 -0.39 -1.04
N PRO A 88 1.68 -0.54 -2.35
CA PRO A 88 1.97 -1.85 -2.91
C PRO A 88 3.17 -2.50 -2.22
N ASP A 89 2.92 -3.64 -1.56
CA ASP A 89 3.96 -4.52 -1.01
C ASP A 89 4.26 -5.63 -2.01
N PHE A 90 5.53 -5.83 -2.36
CA PHE A 90 5.95 -6.74 -3.43
C PHE A 90 5.88 -8.21 -3.03
N GLY A 91 5.71 -8.53 -1.74
CA GLY A 91 5.65 -9.89 -1.21
C GLY A 91 4.27 -10.36 -0.72
N ASN A 92 3.34 -9.46 -0.47
CA ASN A 92 2.09 -9.77 0.22
C ASN A 92 0.94 -10.10 -0.74
N PHE A 93 1.03 -11.23 -1.46
CA PHE A 93 0.01 -11.63 -2.45
C PHE A 93 -0.75 -12.91 -2.09
N ARG A 94 -0.72 -13.33 -0.81
CA ARG A 94 -1.42 -14.52 -0.31
C ARG A 94 -2.90 -14.19 -0.07
N LEU A 95 -3.78 -14.90 -0.77
CA LEU A 95 -5.25 -14.76 -0.65
C LEU A 95 -5.83 -15.64 0.46
N GLY A 96 -5.07 -16.61 0.97
CA GLY A 96 -5.53 -17.65 1.88
C GLY A 96 -5.70 -19.00 1.17
N GLU A 97 -5.86 -20.07 1.95
CA GLU A 97 -6.06 -21.45 1.44
C GLU A 97 -5.01 -21.90 0.40
N GLY A 98 -3.78 -21.44 0.55
CA GLY A 98 -2.68 -21.75 -0.39
C GLY A 98 -2.77 -21.04 -1.74
N LYS A 99 -3.72 -20.13 -1.93
CA LYS A 99 -3.86 -19.35 -3.16
C LYS A 99 -3.05 -18.07 -3.10
N GLU A 100 -2.41 -17.73 -4.20
CA GLU A 100 -1.69 -16.46 -4.39
C GLU A 100 -2.23 -15.69 -5.58
N TYR A 101 -2.19 -14.37 -5.49
CA TYR A 101 -2.43 -13.47 -6.62
C TYR A 101 -1.12 -13.23 -7.37
N ASP A 102 -1.17 -13.05 -8.68
CA ASP A 102 0.04 -12.68 -9.44
C ASP A 102 0.55 -11.32 -8.94
N ARG A 103 1.74 -11.32 -8.32
CA ARG A 103 2.34 -10.14 -7.70
C ARG A 103 2.66 -9.03 -8.68
N TYR A 104 3.09 -9.37 -9.89
CA TYR A 104 3.42 -8.37 -10.91
C TYR A 104 2.17 -7.71 -11.48
N LYS A 105 1.11 -8.49 -11.71
CA LYS A 105 -0.20 -8.00 -12.07
C LYS A 105 -0.76 -7.11 -10.95
N GLY A 106 -0.73 -7.61 -9.71
CA GLY A 106 -1.26 -6.88 -8.55
C GLY A 106 -0.57 -5.55 -8.29
N VAL A 107 0.77 -5.51 -8.35
CA VAL A 107 1.50 -4.24 -8.26
C VAL A 107 1.10 -3.29 -9.37
N LYS A 108 1.05 -3.75 -10.62
CA LYS A 108 0.63 -2.93 -11.77
C LYS A 108 -0.78 -2.34 -11.61
N GLU A 109 -1.71 -3.09 -11.01
CA GLU A 109 -3.10 -2.63 -10.76
C GLU A 109 -3.17 -1.59 -9.65
N MET A 110 -2.32 -1.71 -8.61
CA MET A 110 -2.30 -0.80 -7.46
C MET A 110 -1.49 0.47 -7.71
N MET A 111 -0.47 0.42 -8.58
CA MET A 111 0.45 1.55 -8.82
C MET A 111 -0.23 2.87 -9.20
N PRO A 112 -1.33 2.93 -9.99
CA PRO A 112 -2.01 4.20 -10.30
C PRO A 112 -2.50 4.97 -9.05
N PHE A 113 -2.65 4.27 -7.93
CA PHE A 113 -3.13 4.82 -6.66
C PHE A 113 -2.02 4.92 -5.60
N ALA A 114 -0.80 4.47 -5.92
CA ALA A 114 0.27 4.36 -4.94
C ALA A 114 0.71 5.74 -4.41
N LYS A 115 1.00 5.79 -3.11
CA LYS A 115 1.61 6.94 -2.41
C LYS A 115 2.98 6.59 -1.84
N ALA A 116 3.27 5.31 -1.74
CA ALA A 116 4.55 4.71 -1.36
C ALA A 116 4.55 3.26 -1.85
N VAL A 117 5.68 2.57 -1.78
CA VAL A 117 5.82 1.14 -2.04
C VAL A 117 6.61 0.46 -0.94
N SER A 118 6.33 -0.82 -0.71
CA SER A 118 7.10 -1.69 0.18
C SER A 118 7.86 -2.71 -0.67
N ALA A 119 9.14 -2.47 -0.90
CA ALA A 119 10.02 -3.38 -1.64
C ALA A 119 10.47 -4.53 -0.73
N LYS A 120 9.56 -5.44 -0.43
CA LYS A 120 9.75 -6.54 0.51
C LYS A 120 10.57 -7.67 -0.10
N SER A 121 11.63 -8.08 0.61
CA SER A 121 12.47 -9.21 0.27
C SER A 121 12.69 -10.07 1.51
N TYR A 122 12.77 -11.38 1.34
CA TYR A 122 13.03 -12.32 2.43
C TYR A 122 14.39 -12.98 2.27
N ASP A 123 14.62 -13.69 1.17
CA ASP A 123 15.81 -14.46 0.91
C ASP A 123 16.50 -14.05 -0.39
N PHE A 124 17.82 -14.27 -0.45
CA PHE A 124 18.64 -13.96 -1.60
C PHE A 124 19.48 -15.18 -1.99
N ASP A 125 19.68 -15.38 -3.29
CA ASP A 125 20.59 -16.37 -3.82
C ASP A 125 22.07 -15.95 -3.65
N ALA A 126 22.99 -16.83 -4.04
CA ALA A 126 24.42 -16.56 -3.94
C ALA A 126 24.91 -15.39 -4.84
N ALA A 127 24.13 -15.01 -5.83
CA ALA A 127 24.41 -13.87 -6.72
C ALA A 127 23.79 -12.55 -6.19
N GLY A 128 23.00 -12.62 -5.11
CA GLY A 128 22.33 -11.47 -4.50
C GLY A 128 20.96 -11.17 -5.09
N ASN A 129 20.38 -12.06 -5.89
CA ASN A 129 19.03 -11.90 -6.41
C ASN A 129 17.99 -12.34 -5.36
N CYS A 130 16.92 -11.61 -5.22
CA CYS A 130 15.79 -12.01 -4.38
C CYS A 130 15.14 -13.27 -4.95
N ILE A 131 14.95 -14.30 -4.09
CA ILE A 131 14.42 -15.59 -4.52
C ILE A 131 12.93 -15.52 -4.83
N GLU A 132 12.15 -14.82 -4.00
CA GLU A 132 10.69 -14.80 -4.10
C GLU A 132 10.17 -13.85 -5.18
N THR A 133 10.95 -12.82 -5.50
CA THR A 133 10.53 -11.73 -6.40
C THR A 133 11.63 -11.44 -7.41
N ASP A 134 11.32 -11.61 -8.68
CA ASP A 134 12.13 -11.07 -9.77
C ASP A 134 12.02 -9.55 -9.76
N TYR A 135 13.05 -8.90 -9.20
CA TYR A 135 13.05 -7.44 -9.05
C TYR A 135 13.20 -6.69 -10.36
N ASP A 136 13.84 -7.25 -11.36
CA ASP A 136 13.93 -6.62 -12.69
C ASP A 136 12.54 -6.54 -13.33
N ARG A 137 11.79 -7.64 -13.27
CA ARG A 137 10.39 -7.69 -13.72
C ARG A 137 9.48 -6.79 -12.87
N MET A 138 9.71 -6.75 -11.54
CA MET A 138 8.93 -5.91 -10.63
C MET A 138 9.17 -4.43 -10.90
N MET A 139 10.41 -4.03 -11.08
CA MET A 139 10.75 -2.64 -11.38
C MET A 139 10.28 -2.22 -12.78
N ALA A 140 10.21 -3.12 -13.75
CA ALA A 140 9.57 -2.85 -15.03
C ALA A 140 8.06 -2.60 -14.89
N ALA A 141 7.37 -3.36 -14.04
CA ALA A 141 5.96 -3.12 -13.71
C ALA A 141 5.73 -1.80 -12.97
N TYR A 142 6.68 -1.42 -12.10
CA TYR A 142 6.69 -0.14 -11.39
C TYR A 142 6.93 1.05 -12.32
N ALA A 143 7.96 0.97 -13.17
CA ALA A 143 8.37 2.06 -14.05
C ALA A 143 7.37 2.36 -15.18
N ALA A 144 6.53 1.38 -15.55
CA ALA A 144 5.49 1.55 -16.56
C ALA A 144 4.39 2.56 -16.13
N ILE A 145 4.38 2.95 -14.86
CA ILE A 145 3.43 3.92 -14.30
C ILE A 145 4.26 5.00 -13.61
N ALA A 146 4.31 6.21 -14.20
CA ALA A 146 5.03 7.33 -13.62
C ALA A 146 4.55 7.57 -12.16
N TYR A 147 5.45 7.35 -11.20
CA TYR A 147 5.16 7.51 -9.78
C TYR A 147 5.50 8.94 -9.34
N PRO A 148 4.52 9.78 -8.99
CA PRO A 148 4.75 11.21 -8.73
C PRO A 148 5.32 11.53 -7.34
N TYR A 149 5.41 10.56 -6.42
CA TYR A 149 5.66 10.85 -4.98
C TYR A 149 6.96 10.28 -4.39
N GLY A 150 7.72 9.49 -5.12
CA GLY A 150 9.12 9.17 -4.86
C GLY A 150 9.53 8.66 -3.47
N GLY A 151 8.75 7.77 -2.86
CA GLY A 151 9.16 7.11 -1.60
C GLY A 151 9.12 5.58 -1.72
N VAL A 152 10.23 4.91 -1.41
CA VAL A 152 10.31 3.45 -1.33
C VAL A 152 10.55 3.05 0.12
N LEU A 153 9.66 2.25 0.70
CA LEU A 153 9.89 1.59 1.96
C LEU A 153 10.51 0.22 1.68
N VAL A 154 11.76 0.01 2.07
CA VAL A 154 12.42 -1.29 1.96
C VAL A 154 12.27 -2.03 3.29
N GLN A 155 11.64 -3.20 3.27
CA GLN A 155 11.58 -4.11 4.42
C GLN A 155 12.56 -5.26 4.20
N GLY A 156 13.53 -5.39 5.10
CA GLY A 156 14.43 -6.53 5.16
C GLY A 156 13.83 -7.70 5.95
N PRO A 157 14.56 -8.85 6.04
CA PRO A 157 14.15 -10.03 6.80
C PRO A 157 13.93 -9.71 8.28
N PRO A 158 13.14 -10.52 9.01
CA PRO A 158 12.90 -10.35 10.44
C PRO A 158 14.21 -10.28 11.22
N GLY A 159 14.46 -9.17 11.93
CA GLY A 159 15.67 -8.95 12.71
C GLY A 159 16.58 -7.81 12.21
N ASN A 160 16.39 -7.33 10.97
CA ASN A 160 17.07 -6.14 10.49
C ASN A 160 16.16 -4.92 10.60
N LEU A 161 16.65 -3.88 11.24
CA LEU A 161 15.97 -2.60 11.33
C LEU A 161 15.74 -2.04 9.92
N SER A 162 14.50 -1.76 9.60
CA SER A 162 14.12 -1.11 8.34
C SER A 162 14.81 0.25 8.24
N HIS A 163 15.71 0.39 7.30
CA HIS A 163 16.28 1.69 6.96
C HIS A 163 15.37 2.32 5.91
N GLY A 164 14.57 3.30 6.31
CA GLY A 164 13.82 4.12 5.37
C GLY A 164 14.80 4.93 4.52
N VAL A 165 14.83 4.67 3.23
CA VAL A 165 15.52 5.53 2.28
C VAL A 165 14.61 6.69 1.94
N HIS A 166 14.85 7.84 2.54
CA HIS A 166 14.22 9.09 2.12
C HIS A 166 14.90 9.55 0.82
N THR A 167 14.23 9.38 -0.31
CA THR A 167 14.62 10.10 -1.51
C THR A 167 14.04 11.51 -1.46
N ARG A 168 14.86 12.52 -1.69
CA ARG A 168 14.43 13.93 -1.81
C ARG A 168 13.34 14.05 -2.87
N PRO A 169 12.34 14.93 -2.67
CA PRO A 169 11.42 15.28 -3.74
C PRO A 169 12.21 15.85 -4.92
N ALA A 170 11.90 15.36 -6.13
CA ALA A 170 12.41 15.98 -7.34
C ALA A 170 11.93 17.44 -7.38
N THR A 171 12.86 18.37 -7.43
CA THR A 171 12.57 19.78 -7.70
C THR A 171 11.98 19.87 -9.10
N PRO A 172 10.83 20.54 -9.29
CA PRO A 172 10.33 20.84 -10.64
C PRO A 172 11.36 21.73 -11.35
N GLN A 173 11.72 21.35 -12.58
CA GLN A 173 12.38 22.26 -13.53
C GLN A 173 11.34 23.13 -14.20
#